data_ba07266ae26a8b7a14f34be0e1a04350
#
_entry.id   ba07266ae26a8b7a14f34be0e1a04350
#
_cell.length_a   1.000
_cell.length_b   1.000
_cell.length_c   1.000
_cell.angle_alpha   90.00
_cell.angle_beta   90.00
_cell.angle_gamma   90.00
#
_symmetry.space_group_name_H-M   'P 1'
#
loop_
_entity.id
_entity.type
_entity.pdbx_description
1 polymer ?
#
loop_
_entity_poly.entity_id
_entity_poly.type
_entity_poly.pdbx_seq_one_letter_code
_entity_poly.pdbx_strand_id
1 'polypeptide(L)'
;RQNYGCDVTYATNSELGFDYLRDNMATDISEVVQREFQYCVIDEVDSILVDEARTPLIISGQVERPQEKYNQAAALALQLDRAAEMSKDGIDPEGDYEVDEKQRSVILTDEGYAKAESILGVEDLFNAADPWAHYVTNALKAKELFIKDVNYITRDNEVVIVDEFTGRVMPGRRWSDGLHQAVEAKESMPIQPETQTLASITYQNFFLLYPRLAGMTGTAKTEEVEFEKTYKLEVTVVPTNRTRARRDLVDQVYKTETGKWRAVAQETAEVHRTGRP
;
A
#
# COMPACT_ATOMS: atom_id res chain seq x y z
N ARG A 1 -18.82 13.02 16.33
CA ARG A 1 -19.56 14.26 15.99
C ARG A 1 -19.59 15.26 17.15
N GLN A 2 -19.90 14.87 18.38
CA GLN A 2 -19.91 15.78 19.53
C GLN A 2 -18.55 16.45 19.76
N ASN A 3 -17.45 15.71 19.70
CA ASN A 3 -16.09 16.24 19.88
C ASN A 3 -15.71 17.25 18.80
N TYR A 4 -16.10 17.00 17.53
CA TYR A 4 -15.89 17.93 16.42
C TYR A 4 -16.80 19.19 16.52
N GLY A 5 -17.82 19.18 17.35
CA GLY A 5 -18.66 20.34 17.66
C GLY A 5 -18.04 21.35 18.64
N CYS A 6 -16.90 20.99 19.27
CA CYS A 6 -16.20 21.88 20.19
C CYS A 6 -15.37 22.95 19.45
N ASP A 7 -15.08 24.06 20.09
CA ASP A 7 -14.26 25.13 19.52
C ASP A 7 -12.85 24.68 19.20
N VAL A 8 -12.28 23.80 20.03
CA VAL A 8 -10.96 23.17 19.84
C VAL A 8 -11.10 21.66 19.95
N THR A 9 -10.57 20.94 18.97
CA THR A 9 -10.54 19.48 18.94
C THR A 9 -9.08 19.00 18.93
N TYR A 10 -8.73 18.12 19.87
CA TYR A 10 -7.45 17.40 19.88
C TYR A 10 -7.68 15.98 19.36
N ALA A 11 -6.89 15.58 18.40
CA ALA A 11 -6.93 14.23 17.84
C ALA A 11 -5.57 13.86 17.25
N THR A 12 -5.33 12.58 17.00
CA THR A 12 -4.17 12.13 16.25
C THR A 12 -4.33 12.42 14.76
N ASN A 13 -3.22 12.60 14.04
CA ASN A 13 -3.21 12.80 12.59
C ASN A 13 -3.95 11.68 11.84
N SER A 14 -3.75 10.44 12.26
CA SER A 14 -4.39 9.27 11.65
C SER A 14 -5.91 9.26 11.87
N GLU A 15 -6.41 9.55 13.09
CA GLU A 15 -7.84 9.60 13.34
C GLU A 15 -8.54 10.66 12.50
N LEU A 16 -7.97 11.88 12.42
CA LEU A 16 -8.51 12.94 11.58
C LEU A 16 -8.58 12.54 10.10
N GLY A 17 -7.52 11.93 9.59
CA GLY A 17 -7.47 11.51 8.20
C GLY A 17 -8.41 10.34 7.90
N PHE A 18 -8.57 9.38 8.82
CA PHE A 18 -9.55 8.30 8.64
C PHE A 18 -10.99 8.80 8.77
N ASP A 19 -11.27 9.75 9.66
CA ASP A 19 -12.60 10.37 9.73
C ASP A 19 -12.92 11.13 8.44
N TYR A 20 -11.94 11.85 7.88
CA TYR A 20 -12.08 12.49 6.58
C TYR A 20 -12.43 11.49 5.48
N LEU A 21 -11.72 10.37 5.40
CA LEU A 21 -12.02 9.33 4.41
C LEU A 21 -13.42 8.74 4.61
N ARG A 22 -13.83 8.48 5.86
CA ARG A 22 -15.19 7.99 6.17
C ARG A 22 -16.26 9.00 5.80
N ASP A 23 -16.05 10.28 6.09
CA ASP A 23 -16.97 11.35 5.74
C ASP A 23 -17.17 11.48 4.21
N ASN A 24 -16.08 11.27 3.44
CA ASN A 24 -16.16 11.29 1.97
C ASN A 24 -16.78 10.01 1.36
N MET A 25 -16.94 8.96 2.15
CA MET A 25 -17.65 7.73 1.75
C MET A 25 -19.10 7.74 2.23
N ALA A 26 -19.50 8.70 3.07
CA ALA A 26 -20.85 8.81 3.62
C ALA A 26 -21.87 9.06 2.51
N THR A 27 -22.99 8.35 2.59
CA THR A 27 -24.13 8.51 1.65
C THR A 27 -25.21 9.45 2.18
N ASP A 28 -25.19 9.74 3.48
CA ASP A 28 -26.11 10.64 4.16
C ASP A 28 -25.33 11.70 4.96
N ILE A 29 -25.77 12.95 4.90
CA ILE A 29 -25.13 14.08 5.61
C ILE A 29 -25.15 13.89 7.13
N SER A 30 -26.06 13.10 7.68
CA SER A 30 -26.09 12.76 9.11
C SER A 30 -24.91 11.89 9.55
N GLU A 31 -24.26 11.18 8.66
CA GLU A 31 -23.08 10.34 8.91
C GLU A 31 -21.80 11.16 8.98
N VAL A 32 -21.76 12.32 8.33
CA VAL A 32 -20.60 13.23 8.33
C VAL A 32 -20.33 13.75 9.73
N VAL A 33 -19.11 13.55 10.22
CA VAL A 33 -18.72 13.90 11.59
C VAL A 33 -17.86 15.15 11.67
N GLN A 34 -17.02 15.39 10.68
CA GLN A 34 -16.13 16.56 10.62
C GLN A 34 -16.92 17.80 10.19
N ARG A 35 -16.43 18.96 10.59
CA ARG A 35 -16.89 20.28 10.14
C ARG A 35 -15.94 20.81 9.08
N GLU A 36 -16.28 21.95 8.47
CA GLU A 36 -15.38 22.64 7.55
C GLU A 36 -14.02 22.94 8.18
N PHE A 37 -12.97 22.71 7.43
CA PHE A 37 -11.59 22.95 7.86
C PHE A 37 -11.33 24.45 7.93
N GLN A 38 -10.84 24.93 9.08
CA GLN A 38 -10.57 26.36 9.30
C GLN A 38 -9.09 26.59 9.66
N TYR A 39 -8.60 25.93 10.67
CA TYR A 39 -7.26 26.10 11.20
C TYR A 39 -6.78 24.82 11.85
N CYS A 40 -5.53 24.45 11.60
CA CYS A 40 -4.88 23.31 12.21
C CYS A 40 -3.52 23.71 12.79
N VAL A 41 -3.23 23.20 13.99
CA VAL A 41 -1.89 23.27 14.60
C VAL A 41 -1.38 21.84 14.79
N ILE A 42 -0.22 21.53 14.21
CA ILE A 42 0.38 20.21 14.25
C ILE A 42 1.57 20.23 15.21
N ASP A 43 1.56 19.35 16.20
CA ASP A 43 2.72 19.09 17.03
C ASP A 43 3.64 18.08 16.35
N GLU A 44 4.96 18.21 16.56
CA GLU A 44 5.99 17.44 15.83
C GLU A 44 5.77 17.48 14.32
N VAL A 45 5.63 18.70 13.80
CA VAL A 45 5.17 18.96 12.43
C VAL A 45 6.09 18.43 11.34
N ASP A 46 7.38 18.31 11.59
CA ASP A 46 8.37 17.72 10.67
C ASP A 46 8.12 16.23 10.47
N SER A 47 7.85 15.48 11.53
CA SER A 47 7.52 14.06 11.42
C SER A 47 6.25 13.83 10.57
N ILE A 48 5.22 14.65 10.74
CA ILE A 48 3.93 14.46 10.05
C ILE A 48 3.94 15.02 8.63
N LEU A 49 4.49 16.22 8.42
CA LEU A 49 4.43 16.92 7.13
C LEU A 49 5.65 16.70 6.23
N VAL A 50 6.73 16.10 6.74
CA VAL A 50 7.94 15.78 5.96
C VAL A 50 8.17 14.28 5.96
N ASP A 51 8.50 13.66 7.10
CA ASP A 51 8.90 12.26 7.16
C ASP A 51 7.77 11.31 6.73
N GLU A 52 6.57 11.51 7.26
CA GLU A 52 5.40 10.67 6.96
C GLU A 52 4.45 11.30 5.93
N ALA A 53 4.81 12.44 5.33
CA ALA A 53 3.93 13.22 4.45
C ALA A 53 3.27 12.40 3.33
N ARG A 54 4.03 11.48 2.74
CA ARG A 54 3.59 10.63 1.62
C ARG A 54 2.98 9.30 2.06
N THR A 55 2.94 9.01 3.34
CA THR A 55 2.29 7.80 3.86
C THR A 55 0.80 7.86 3.61
N PRO A 56 0.21 6.91 2.86
CA PRO A 56 -1.21 6.91 2.58
C PRO A 56 -2.00 6.33 3.75
N LEU A 57 -3.09 6.99 4.12
CA LEU A 57 -4.18 6.41 4.87
C LEU A 57 -5.10 5.71 3.87
N ILE A 58 -5.44 4.45 4.12
CA ILE A 58 -6.21 3.63 3.19
C ILE A 58 -7.36 2.98 3.93
N ILE A 59 -8.57 3.13 3.39
CA ILE A 59 -9.73 2.33 3.78
C ILE A 59 -9.95 1.29 2.70
N SER A 60 -9.90 0.02 3.10
CA SER A 60 -10.15 -1.11 2.21
C SER A 60 -11.45 -1.81 2.60
N GLY A 61 -12.22 -2.25 1.63
CA GLY A 61 -13.40 -3.07 1.80
C GLY A 61 -13.24 -4.43 1.14
N GLN A 62 -13.93 -5.41 1.65
CA GLN A 62 -14.05 -6.70 0.98
C GLN A 62 -15.08 -6.58 -0.14
N VAL A 63 -14.73 -7.06 -1.32
CA VAL A 63 -15.64 -7.16 -2.45
C VAL A 63 -15.98 -8.63 -2.60
N GLU A 64 -17.27 -8.94 -2.47
CA GLU A 64 -17.78 -10.28 -2.79
C GLU A 64 -17.78 -10.42 -4.31
N ARG A 65 -16.78 -11.11 -4.85
CA ARG A 65 -16.80 -11.57 -6.24
C ARG A 65 -17.16 -13.05 -6.28
N PRO A 66 -17.84 -13.52 -7.34
CA PRO A 66 -18.23 -14.92 -7.46
C PRO A 66 -16.98 -15.81 -7.49
N GLN A 67 -16.71 -16.53 -6.40
CA GLN A 67 -15.59 -17.47 -6.29
C GLN A 67 -15.63 -18.53 -7.39
N GLU A 68 -16.85 -18.89 -7.79
CA GLU A 68 -17.10 -19.88 -8.85
C GLU A 68 -16.49 -19.48 -10.21
N LYS A 69 -16.49 -18.16 -10.52
CA LYS A 69 -15.88 -17.66 -11.75
C LYS A 69 -14.37 -17.86 -11.80
N TYR A 70 -13.67 -17.74 -10.67
CA TYR A 70 -12.23 -18.04 -10.62
C TYR A 70 -11.95 -19.51 -10.88
N ASN A 71 -12.76 -20.43 -10.31
CA ASN A 71 -12.60 -21.85 -10.54
C ASN A 71 -12.89 -22.24 -11.99
N GLN A 72 -13.96 -21.68 -12.58
CA GLN A 72 -14.29 -21.92 -13.99
C GLN A 72 -13.22 -21.34 -14.92
N ALA A 73 -12.70 -20.14 -14.65
CA ALA A 73 -11.61 -19.54 -15.42
C ALA A 73 -10.31 -20.34 -15.30
N ALA A 74 -10.00 -20.88 -14.12
CA ALA A 74 -8.85 -21.76 -13.94
C ALA A 74 -8.99 -23.06 -14.75
N ALA A 75 -10.18 -23.68 -14.77
CA ALA A 75 -10.46 -24.85 -15.57
C ALA A 75 -10.42 -24.55 -17.08
N LEU A 76 -10.93 -23.40 -17.50
CA LEU A 76 -10.80 -22.90 -18.88
C LEU A 76 -9.34 -22.71 -19.30
N ALA A 77 -8.53 -22.08 -18.46
CA ALA A 77 -7.12 -21.80 -18.77
C ALA A 77 -6.32 -23.08 -19.08
N LEU A 78 -6.71 -24.23 -18.53
CA LEU A 78 -6.09 -25.52 -18.85
C LEU A 78 -6.45 -26.06 -20.24
N GLN A 79 -7.55 -25.57 -20.83
CA GLN A 79 -8.05 -25.99 -22.14
C GLN A 79 -7.61 -25.06 -23.28
N LEU A 80 -7.00 -23.94 -22.94
CA LEU A 80 -6.44 -22.99 -23.90
C LEU A 80 -4.96 -23.27 -24.13
N ASP A 81 -4.54 -23.15 -25.38
CA ASP A 81 -3.18 -23.43 -25.85
C ASP A 81 -2.38 -22.15 -26.06
N ARG A 82 -1.16 -22.13 -25.50
CA ARG A 82 -0.22 -21.01 -25.67
C ARG A 82 0.29 -20.96 -27.10
N ALA A 83 0.30 -19.78 -27.72
CA ALA A 83 0.94 -19.54 -28.99
C ALA A 83 2.47 -19.75 -28.90
N ALA A 84 3.05 -20.39 -29.92
CA ALA A 84 4.47 -20.72 -29.95
C ALA A 84 5.35 -19.46 -30.12
N GLU A 85 4.87 -18.46 -30.84
CA GLU A 85 5.56 -17.19 -31.09
C GLU A 85 4.59 -16.01 -30.77
N MET A 86 5.16 -14.85 -30.42
CA MET A 86 4.39 -13.62 -30.31
C MET A 86 4.05 -13.06 -31.69
N SER A 87 2.91 -12.37 -31.79
CA SER A 87 2.46 -11.65 -32.97
C SER A 87 3.59 -10.77 -33.55
N LYS A 88 3.86 -10.93 -34.82
CA LYS A 88 4.79 -10.10 -35.59
C LYS A 88 4.09 -9.62 -36.86
N ASP A 89 4.21 -8.32 -37.14
CA ASP A 89 3.73 -7.70 -38.38
C ASP A 89 2.20 -7.84 -38.63
N GLY A 90 1.39 -7.96 -37.57
CA GLY A 90 -0.08 -8.00 -37.68
C GLY A 90 -0.62 -9.36 -38.17
N ILE A 91 0.16 -10.44 -38.02
CA ILE A 91 -0.28 -11.80 -38.21
C ILE A 91 -0.55 -12.42 -36.85
N ASP A 92 -1.79 -12.87 -36.62
CA ASP A 92 -2.14 -13.59 -35.40
C ASP A 92 -1.35 -14.89 -35.31
N PRO A 93 -0.74 -15.18 -34.14
CA PRO A 93 0.00 -16.44 -33.99
C PRO A 93 -0.96 -17.62 -33.89
N GLU A 94 -0.49 -18.81 -34.30
CA GLU A 94 -1.24 -20.05 -34.04
C GLU A 94 -1.29 -20.33 -32.54
N GLY A 95 -2.48 -20.23 -31.94
CA GLY A 95 -2.73 -20.49 -30.52
C GLY A 95 -3.79 -19.57 -29.93
N ASP A 96 -4.27 -19.91 -28.73
CA ASP A 96 -5.38 -19.22 -28.10
C ASP A 96 -4.93 -17.95 -27.34
N TYR A 97 -3.66 -17.84 -26.93
CA TYR A 97 -3.13 -16.68 -26.22
C TYR A 97 -1.61 -16.55 -26.34
N GLU A 98 -1.15 -15.31 -26.26
CA GLU A 98 0.26 -14.92 -26.22
C GLU A 98 0.70 -14.58 -24.78
N VAL A 99 1.98 -14.83 -24.49
CA VAL A 99 2.59 -14.50 -23.19
C VAL A 99 3.82 -13.63 -23.41
N ASP A 100 3.79 -12.42 -22.87
CA ASP A 100 4.97 -11.56 -22.74
C ASP A 100 5.55 -11.66 -21.33
N GLU A 101 6.60 -12.45 -21.17
CA GLU A 101 7.26 -12.65 -19.89
C GLU A 101 7.98 -11.39 -19.39
N LYS A 102 8.41 -10.48 -20.29
CA LYS A 102 9.10 -9.23 -19.94
C LYS A 102 8.12 -8.21 -19.38
N GLN A 103 6.95 -8.08 -20.00
CA GLN A 103 5.89 -7.18 -19.57
C GLN A 103 4.94 -7.83 -18.55
N ARG A 104 5.14 -9.11 -18.26
CA ARG A 104 4.25 -9.93 -17.40
C ARG A 104 2.79 -9.80 -17.80
N SER A 105 2.53 -9.88 -19.10
CA SER A 105 1.19 -9.79 -19.68
C SER A 105 0.82 -11.04 -20.46
N VAL A 106 -0.48 -11.31 -20.49
CA VAL A 106 -1.07 -12.37 -21.33
C VAL A 106 -2.20 -11.73 -22.12
N ILE A 107 -2.24 -12.01 -23.42
CA ILE A 107 -3.22 -11.45 -24.35
C ILE A 107 -3.86 -12.63 -25.10
N LEU A 108 -5.19 -12.69 -25.09
CA LEU A 108 -5.93 -13.66 -25.90
C LEU A 108 -5.87 -13.26 -27.38
N THR A 109 -5.77 -14.23 -28.25
CA THR A 109 -5.97 -14.05 -29.70
C THR A 109 -7.46 -14.04 -30.04
N ASP A 110 -7.83 -13.64 -31.25
CA ASP A 110 -9.23 -13.68 -31.67
C ASP A 110 -9.82 -15.10 -31.61
N GLU A 111 -9.01 -16.11 -31.96
CA GLU A 111 -9.38 -17.53 -31.81
C GLU A 111 -9.56 -17.91 -30.31
N GLY A 112 -8.67 -17.42 -29.46
CA GLY A 112 -8.73 -17.63 -28.01
C GLY A 112 -9.97 -17.02 -27.36
N TYR A 113 -10.36 -15.83 -27.80
CA TYR A 113 -11.62 -15.22 -27.37
C TYR A 113 -12.82 -16.08 -27.74
N ALA A 114 -12.94 -16.45 -29.02
CA ALA A 114 -14.06 -17.27 -29.51
C ALA A 114 -14.13 -18.64 -28.82
N LYS A 115 -12.99 -19.27 -28.58
CA LYS A 115 -12.90 -20.56 -27.88
C LYS A 115 -13.30 -20.43 -26.41
N ALA A 116 -12.82 -19.37 -25.73
CA ALA A 116 -13.17 -19.12 -24.32
C ALA A 116 -14.67 -18.83 -24.14
N GLU A 117 -15.27 -18.01 -25.01
CA GLU A 117 -16.72 -17.73 -25.04
C GLU A 117 -17.54 -19.01 -25.26
N SER A 118 -17.12 -19.83 -26.19
CA SER A 118 -17.78 -21.13 -26.48
C SER A 118 -17.74 -22.06 -25.28
N ILE A 119 -16.60 -22.18 -24.60
CA ILE A 119 -16.44 -23.09 -23.43
C ILE A 119 -17.22 -22.57 -22.22
N LEU A 120 -17.22 -21.26 -22.00
CA LEU A 120 -17.98 -20.63 -20.89
C LEU A 120 -19.48 -20.50 -21.19
N GLY A 121 -19.89 -20.63 -22.45
CA GLY A 121 -21.28 -20.47 -22.88
C GLY A 121 -21.76 -19.02 -22.78
N VAL A 122 -20.88 -18.05 -22.99
CA VAL A 122 -21.17 -16.61 -22.98
C VAL A 122 -21.00 -16.03 -24.38
N GLU A 123 -21.77 -14.97 -24.69
CA GLU A 123 -21.72 -14.33 -26.00
C GLU A 123 -20.56 -13.32 -26.14
N ASP A 124 -20.11 -12.73 -25.00
CA ASP A 124 -19.06 -11.71 -24.97
C ASP A 124 -18.40 -11.71 -23.60
N LEU A 125 -17.09 -11.94 -23.56
CA LEU A 125 -16.28 -11.91 -22.33
C LEU A 125 -16.24 -10.53 -21.67
N PHE A 126 -16.50 -9.47 -22.42
CA PHE A 126 -16.48 -8.08 -21.93
C PHE A 126 -17.86 -7.56 -21.53
N ASN A 127 -18.90 -8.40 -21.54
CA ASN A 127 -20.22 -8.00 -21.16
C ASN A 127 -20.23 -7.34 -19.77
N ALA A 128 -20.65 -6.06 -19.69
CA ALA A 128 -20.61 -5.30 -18.43
C ALA A 128 -21.52 -5.88 -17.33
N ALA A 129 -22.59 -6.60 -17.70
CA ALA A 129 -23.50 -7.23 -16.74
C ALA A 129 -22.91 -8.53 -16.16
N ASP A 130 -22.06 -9.23 -16.91
CA ASP A 130 -21.44 -10.49 -16.51
C ASP A 130 -20.01 -10.60 -17.06
N PRO A 131 -19.05 -9.76 -16.57
CA PRO A 131 -17.69 -9.70 -17.10
C PRO A 131 -16.91 -10.99 -16.80
N TRP A 132 -16.23 -11.53 -17.83
CA TRP A 132 -15.38 -12.70 -17.74
C TRP A 132 -13.92 -12.46 -18.12
N ALA A 133 -13.65 -11.46 -18.97
CA ALA A 133 -12.32 -11.19 -19.50
C ALA A 133 -11.25 -11.05 -18.42
N HIS A 134 -11.58 -10.38 -17.31
CA HIS A 134 -10.70 -10.21 -16.16
C HIS A 134 -10.33 -11.56 -15.49
N TYR A 135 -11.29 -12.46 -15.30
CA TYR A 135 -11.07 -13.78 -14.69
C TYR A 135 -10.22 -14.67 -15.58
N VAL A 136 -10.53 -14.69 -16.89
CA VAL A 136 -9.78 -15.48 -17.88
C VAL A 136 -8.34 -15.00 -17.98
N THR A 137 -8.12 -13.69 -18.11
CA THR A 137 -6.77 -13.11 -18.17
C THR A 137 -5.96 -13.42 -16.91
N ASN A 138 -6.55 -13.30 -15.74
CA ASN A 138 -5.87 -13.61 -14.47
C ASN A 138 -5.59 -15.11 -14.32
N ALA A 139 -6.48 -15.99 -14.78
CA ALA A 139 -6.26 -17.43 -14.77
C ALA A 139 -5.09 -17.83 -15.69
N LEU A 140 -5.02 -17.23 -16.89
CA LEU A 140 -3.89 -17.45 -17.80
C LEU A 140 -2.57 -16.88 -17.24
N LYS A 141 -2.60 -15.69 -16.64
CA LYS A 141 -1.43 -15.15 -15.92
C LYS A 141 -0.99 -16.06 -14.79
N ALA A 142 -1.90 -16.55 -13.98
CA ALA A 142 -1.61 -17.50 -12.91
C ALA A 142 -1.00 -18.80 -13.44
N LYS A 143 -1.49 -19.30 -14.58
CA LYS A 143 -0.96 -20.49 -15.25
C LYS A 143 0.47 -20.32 -15.72
N GLU A 144 0.76 -19.23 -16.44
CA GLU A 144 2.00 -19.05 -17.21
C GLU A 144 3.10 -18.30 -16.45
N LEU A 145 2.74 -17.28 -15.66
CA LEU A 145 3.69 -16.33 -15.10
C LEU A 145 3.94 -16.51 -13.58
N PHE A 146 3.12 -17.33 -12.92
CA PHE A 146 3.23 -17.57 -11.48
C PHE A 146 3.49 -19.04 -11.20
N ILE A 147 4.75 -19.36 -10.93
CA ILE A 147 5.25 -20.73 -10.76
C ILE A 147 5.34 -21.05 -9.29
N LYS A 148 4.75 -22.19 -8.89
CA LYS A 148 4.85 -22.72 -7.53
C LYS A 148 6.31 -22.98 -7.14
N ASP A 149 6.65 -22.74 -5.90
CA ASP A 149 7.98 -22.87 -5.31
C ASP A 149 9.02 -21.85 -5.87
N VAL A 150 8.57 -20.93 -6.74
CA VAL A 150 9.36 -19.81 -7.26
C VAL A 150 8.73 -18.47 -6.83
N ASN A 151 7.50 -18.21 -7.27
CA ASN A 151 6.79 -16.97 -6.97
C ASN A 151 5.90 -17.07 -5.73
N TYR A 152 5.50 -18.28 -5.35
CA TYR A 152 4.68 -18.56 -4.18
C TYR A 152 4.87 -20.00 -3.70
N ILE A 153 4.48 -20.22 -2.46
CA ILE A 153 4.35 -21.56 -1.86
C ILE A 153 2.91 -21.76 -1.39
N THR A 154 2.51 -23.02 -1.21
CA THR A 154 1.26 -23.38 -0.56
C THR A 154 1.53 -23.85 0.86
N ARG A 155 0.95 -23.20 1.85
CA ARG A 155 1.13 -23.52 3.26
C ARG A 155 -0.17 -23.28 4.03
N ASP A 156 -0.52 -24.17 4.94
CA ASP A 156 -1.70 -24.05 5.82
C ASP A 156 -3.00 -23.76 5.05
N ASN A 157 -3.14 -24.34 3.87
CA ASN A 157 -4.28 -24.16 2.96
C ASN A 157 -4.39 -22.74 2.37
N GLU A 158 -3.28 -22.02 2.31
CA GLU A 158 -3.16 -20.68 1.74
C GLU A 158 -2.01 -20.59 0.74
N VAL A 159 -2.16 -19.66 -0.22
CA VAL A 159 -1.09 -19.24 -1.12
C VAL A 159 -0.28 -18.13 -0.45
N VAL A 160 1.02 -18.33 -0.29
CA VAL A 160 1.90 -17.35 0.33
C VAL A 160 2.97 -16.92 -0.66
N ILE A 161 3.09 -15.61 -0.88
CA ILE A 161 4.04 -15.02 -1.84
C ILE A 161 5.48 -15.24 -1.37
N VAL A 162 6.36 -15.54 -2.34
CA VAL A 162 7.82 -15.55 -2.17
C VAL A 162 8.38 -14.31 -2.89
N ASP A 163 9.20 -13.55 -2.19
CA ASP A 163 9.91 -12.40 -2.77
C ASP A 163 10.98 -12.89 -3.75
N GLU A 164 10.90 -12.44 -4.99
CA GLU A 164 11.78 -12.89 -6.08
C GLU A 164 13.26 -12.54 -5.87
N PHE A 165 13.55 -11.46 -5.14
CA PHE A 165 14.91 -10.99 -4.92
C PHE A 165 15.57 -11.63 -3.70
N THR A 166 14.81 -11.83 -2.64
CA THR A 166 15.35 -12.32 -1.36
C THR A 166 15.02 -13.78 -1.09
N GLY A 167 14.08 -14.39 -1.84
CA GLY A 167 13.57 -15.73 -1.59
C GLY A 167 12.79 -15.85 -0.26
N ARG A 168 12.45 -14.74 0.37
CA ARG A 168 11.73 -14.74 1.64
C ARG A 168 10.23 -14.90 1.42
N VAL A 169 9.63 -15.71 2.27
CA VAL A 169 8.18 -15.87 2.36
C VAL A 169 7.58 -14.60 2.95
N MET A 170 6.51 -14.08 2.34
CA MET A 170 5.84 -12.85 2.72
C MET A 170 4.40 -13.10 3.20
N PRO A 171 4.20 -13.55 4.45
CA PRO A 171 2.88 -13.84 4.98
C PRO A 171 2.01 -12.58 5.01
N GLY A 172 0.73 -12.73 4.70
CA GLY A 172 -0.25 -11.64 4.71
C GLY A 172 -0.19 -10.70 3.50
N ARG A 173 0.82 -10.81 2.62
CA ARG A 173 0.82 -10.11 1.32
C ARG A 173 0.01 -10.88 0.30
N ARG A 174 -0.70 -10.13 -0.55
CA ARG A 174 -1.53 -10.68 -1.63
C ARG A 174 -1.30 -9.88 -2.91
N TRP A 175 -1.38 -10.53 -4.07
CA TRP A 175 -1.45 -9.81 -5.34
C TRP A 175 -2.81 -9.15 -5.47
N SER A 176 -2.85 -7.97 -6.10
CA SER A 176 -4.06 -7.20 -6.35
C SER A 176 -4.86 -7.72 -7.55
N ASP A 177 -6.00 -7.09 -7.79
CA ASP A 177 -6.81 -7.21 -8.99
C ASP A 177 -7.26 -8.64 -9.32
N GLY A 178 -7.55 -9.45 -8.30
CA GLY A 178 -8.04 -10.82 -8.48
C GLY A 178 -6.97 -11.85 -8.86
N LEU A 179 -5.72 -11.44 -9.04
CA LEU A 179 -4.64 -12.37 -9.41
C LEU A 179 -4.35 -13.39 -8.30
N HIS A 180 -4.38 -12.96 -7.02
CA HIS A 180 -4.18 -13.88 -5.91
C HIS A 180 -5.24 -14.97 -5.88
N GLN A 181 -6.50 -14.58 -6.09
CA GLN A 181 -7.64 -15.49 -6.21
C GLN A 181 -7.51 -16.46 -7.39
N ALA A 182 -6.97 -15.98 -8.52
CA ALA A 182 -6.70 -16.84 -9.67
C ALA A 182 -5.61 -17.89 -9.37
N VAL A 183 -4.59 -17.54 -8.58
CA VAL A 183 -3.56 -18.49 -8.12
C VAL A 183 -4.14 -19.46 -7.09
N GLU A 184 -4.99 -18.98 -6.15
CA GLU A 184 -5.73 -19.85 -5.21
C GLU A 184 -6.59 -20.86 -5.98
N ALA A 185 -7.31 -20.43 -7.03
CA ALA A 185 -8.12 -21.31 -7.87
C ALA A 185 -7.25 -22.34 -8.64
N LYS A 186 -6.11 -21.91 -9.20
CA LYS A 186 -5.13 -22.77 -9.86
C LYS A 186 -4.66 -23.91 -8.94
N GLU A 187 -4.39 -23.60 -7.68
CA GLU A 187 -3.93 -24.58 -6.68
C GLU A 187 -5.08 -25.30 -5.97
N SER A 188 -6.33 -25.08 -6.37
CA SER A 188 -7.53 -25.63 -5.73
C SER A 188 -7.61 -25.33 -4.24
N MET A 189 -7.14 -24.13 -3.86
CA MET A 189 -7.20 -23.61 -2.49
C MET A 189 -8.52 -22.84 -2.25
N PRO A 190 -8.93 -22.64 -0.98
CA PRO A 190 -10.07 -21.78 -0.67
C PRO A 190 -9.80 -20.35 -1.16
N ILE A 191 -10.70 -19.84 -2.00
CA ILE A 191 -10.57 -18.50 -2.57
C ILE A 191 -10.99 -17.47 -1.51
N GLN A 192 -10.07 -16.60 -1.12
CA GLN A 192 -10.34 -15.54 -0.16
C GLN A 192 -10.98 -14.32 -0.84
N PRO A 193 -11.85 -13.56 -0.13
CA PRO A 193 -12.43 -12.34 -0.67
C PRO A 193 -11.38 -11.37 -1.18
N GLU A 194 -11.67 -10.70 -2.27
CA GLU A 194 -10.81 -9.63 -2.77
C GLU A 194 -10.96 -8.39 -1.90
N THR A 195 -9.83 -7.76 -1.58
CA THR A 195 -9.82 -6.48 -0.86
C THR A 195 -9.61 -5.37 -1.87
N GLN A 196 -10.55 -4.45 -1.95
CA GLN A 196 -10.47 -3.26 -2.81
C GLN A 196 -10.23 -2.01 -1.95
N THR A 197 -9.33 -1.14 -2.41
CA THR A 197 -9.18 0.19 -1.81
C THR A 197 -10.40 1.03 -2.13
N LEU A 198 -11.15 1.42 -1.10
CA LEU A 198 -12.35 2.23 -1.23
C LEU A 198 -12.02 3.73 -1.20
N ALA A 199 -11.09 4.14 -0.36
CA ALA A 199 -10.64 5.51 -0.24
C ALA A 199 -9.19 5.58 0.24
N SER A 200 -8.44 6.57 -0.22
CA SER A 200 -7.09 6.82 0.26
C SER A 200 -6.75 8.31 0.21
N ILE A 201 -5.91 8.76 1.13
CA ILE A 201 -5.33 10.10 1.13
C ILE A 201 -3.98 10.06 1.84
N THR A 202 -3.00 10.85 1.40
CA THR A 202 -1.75 11.06 2.13
C THR A 202 -1.90 12.13 3.19
N TYR A 203 -1.06 12.11 4.24
CA TYR A 203 -1.05 13.20 5.23
C TYR A 203 -0.82 14.56 4.58
N GLN A 204 0.11 14.65 3.63
CA GLN A 204 0.36 15.86 2.86
C GLN A 204 -0.92 16.44 2.24
N ASN A 205 -1.65 15.61 1.49
CA ASN A 205 -2.87 16.07 0.82
C ASN A 205 -3.99 16.41 1.82
N PHE A 206 -4.09 15.65 2.91
CA PHE A 206 -5.09 15.90 3.94
C PHE A 206 -4.85 17.27 4.62
N PHE A 207 -3.63 17.56 5.08
CA PHE A 207 -3.34 18.80 5.78
C PHE A 207 -3.35 20.04 4.86
N LEU A 208 -3.14 19.86 3.54
CA LEU A 208 -3.33 20.93 2.56
C LEU A 208 -4.79 21.38 2.39
N LEU A 209 -5.76 20.62 2.90
CA LEU A 209 -7.17 21.03 2.92
C LEU A 209 -7.46 22.15 3.93
N TYR A 210 -6.59 22.36 4.92
CA TYR A 210 -6.77 23.43 5.89
C TYR A 210 -6.33 24.79 5.30
N PRO A 211 -7.22 25.82 5.26
CA PRO A 211 -6.89 27.14 4.76
C PRO A 211 -5.76 27.81 5.57
N ARG A 212 -5.67 27.49 6.84
CA ARG A 212 -4.60 27.96 7.75
C ARG A 212 -4.00 26.79 8.48
N LEU A 213 -2.69 26.64 8.31
CA LEU A 213 -1.88 25.58 8.89
C LEU A 213 -0.75 26.20 9.71
N ALA A 214 -0.47 25.63 10.85
CA ALA A 214 0.69 25.96 11.67
C ALA A 214 1.22 24.68 12.34
N GLY A 215 2.43 24.71 12.84
CA GLY A 215 3.00 23.58 13.55
C GLY A 215 4.13 23.98 14.47
N MET A 216 4.58 23.00 15.25
CA MET A 216 5.68 23.15 16.22
C MET A 216 6.57 21.92 16.14
N THR A 217 7.87 22.13 16.27
CA THR A 217 8.87 21.07 16.46
C THR A 217 10.20 21.66 16.91
N GLY A 218 11.04 20.85 17.48
CA GLY A 218 12.41 21.24 17.84
C GLY A 218 13.38 21.27 16.63
N THR A 219 12.99 20.75 15.47
CA THR A 219 13.88 20.46 14.32
C THR A 219 13.43 21.07 13.00
N ALA A 220 12.42 21.98 12.98
CA ALA A 220 11.87 22.55 11.74
C ALA A 220 12.88 23.27 10.85
N LYS A 221 13.95 23.84 11.41
CA LYS A 221 14.89 24.67 10.64
C LYS A 221 15.64 23.89 9.56
N THR A 222 15.89 22.61 9.74
CA THR A 222 16.54 21.75 8.75
C THR A 222 15.66 21.51 7.53
N GLU A 223 14.34 21.51 7.72
CA GLU A 223 13.34 21.22 6.68
C GLU A 223 12.61 22.48 6.16
N GLU A 224 13.12 23.67 6.45
CA GLU A 224 12.51 24.96 6.09
C GLU A 224 12.14 25.06 4.62
N VAL A 225 13.00 24.56 3.73
CA VAL A 225 12.77 24.58 2.28
C VAL A 225 11.57 23.73 1.87
N GLU A 226 11.38 22.59 2.52
CA GLU A 226 10.26 21.69 2.25
C GLU A 226 8.95 22.30 2.76
N PHE A 227 8.94 22.89 3.95
CA PHE A 227 7.79 23.61 4.49
C PHE A 227 7.35 24.76 3.59
N GLU A 228 8.30 25.56 3.09
CA GLU A 228 8.00 26.69 2.20
C GLU A 228 7.45 26.21 0.84
N LYS A 229 8.11 25.23 0.21
CA LYS A 229 7.72 24.75 -1.12
C LYS A 229 6.36 24.08 -1.12
N THR A 230 6.11 23.19 -0.17
CA THR A 230 4.95 22.31 -0.18
C THR A 230 3.74 22.96 0.51
N TYR A 231 3.96 23.59 1.69
CA TYR A 231 2.87 24.06 2.53
C TYR A 231 2.78 25.59 2.62
N LYS A 232 3.74 26.33 2.03
CA LYS A 232 3.85 27.81 2.12
C LYS A 232 3.99 28.29 3.56
N LEU A 233 4.66 27.51 4.39
CA LEU A 233 4.92 27.82 5.79
C LEU A 233 6.33 28.36 5.98
N GLU A 234 6.43 29.48 6.72
CA GLU A 234 7.71 30.06 7.17
C GLU A 234 8.12 29.45 8.50
N VAL A 235 9.42 29.16 8.64
CA VAL A 235 10.00 28.65 9.88
C VAL A 235 10.55 29.78 10.74
N THR A 236 9.93 30.00 11.88
CA THR A 236 10.38 30.98 12.87
C THR A 236 11.05 30.29 14.05
N VAL A 237 12.30 30.63 14.33
CA VAL A 237 13.04 30.09 15.48
C VAL A 237 12.67 30.88 16.75
N VAL A 238 12.00 30.21 17.68
CA VAL A 238 11.67 30.79 18.99
C VAL A 238 12.86 30.62 19.93
N PRO A 239 13.45 31.71 20.47
CA PRO A 239 14.59 31.61 21.38
C PRO A 239 14.20 30.93 22.69
N THR A 240 15.16 30.20 23.28
CA THR A 240 14.94 29.54 24.56
C THR A 240 14.76 30.57 25.70
N ASN A 241 13.84 30.27 26.64
CA ASN A 241 13.60 31.15 27.81
C ASN A 241 14.84 31.29 28.73
N ARG A 242 15.67 30.23 28.80
CA ARG A 242 16.92 30.24 29.61
C ARG A 242 18.07 29.82 28.74
N THR A 243 19.27 30.33 29.07
CA THR A 243 20.51 29.93 28.39
C THR A 243 20.73 28.42 28.50
N ARG A 244 21.06 27.77 27.39
CA ARG A 244 21.35 26.32 27.34
C ARG A 244 22.58 26.02 28.20
N ALA A 245 22.37 25.20 29.23
CA ALA A 245 23.44 24.76 30.13
C ALA A 245 24.10 23.42 29.67
N ARG A 246 23.44 22.66 28.76
CA ARG A 246 23.96 21.40 28.26
C ARG A 246 25.22 21.63 27.43
N ARG A 247 26.24 20.86 27.74
CA ARG A 247 27.46 20.74 26.92
C ARG A 247 27.39 19.47 26.12
N ASP A 248 27.46 19.59 24.82
CA ASP A 248 27.62 18.44 23.93
C ASP A 248 29.12 18.12 23.86
N LEU A 249 29.48 16.91 24.20
CA LEU A 249 30.82 16.40 24.13
C LEU A 249 31.14 15.96 22.68
N VAL A 250 32.41 15.85 22.35
CA VAL A 250 32.83 15.33 21.05
C VAL A 250 32.48 13.86 20.92
N ASP A 251 32.16 13.43 19.70
CA ASP A 251 31.85 12.06 19.40
C ASP A 251 33.02 11.12 19.71
N GLN A 252 32.71 9.96 20.29
CA GLN A 252 33.70 8.90 20.54
C GLN A 252 33.55 7.81 19.48
N VAL A 253 34.58 7.62 18.68
CA VAL A 253 34.60 6.63 17.60
C VAL A 253 35.30 5.36 18.05
N TYR A 254 34.62 4.21 17.90
CA TYR A 254 35.14 2.91 18.31
C TYR A 254 35.43 2.01 17.11
N LYS A 255 36.49 1.23 17.21
CA LYS A 255 36.95 0.31 16.17
C LYS A 255 36.04 -0.92 16.01
N THR A 256 35.36 -1.31 17.11
CA THR A 256 34.48 -2.49 17.15
C THR A 256 33.23 -2.18 17.95
N GLU A 257 32.14 -2.82 17.60
CA GLU A 257 30.86 -2.71 18.32
C GLU A 257 30.97 -3.16 19.79
N THR A 258 31.69 -4.25 20.06
CA THR A 258 31.95 -4.73 21.42
C THR A 258 32.71 -3.69 22.24
N GLY A 259 33.68 -3.01 21.63
CA GLY A 259 34.44 -1.92 22.27
C GLY A 259 33.54 -0.75 22.62
N LYS A 260 32.63 -0.36 21.72
CA LYS A 260 31.60 0.66 21.95
C LYS A 260 30.73 0.34 23.16
N TRP A 261 30.15 -0.86 23.19
CA TRP A 261 29.27 -1.25 24.30
C TRP A 261 29.94 -1.34 25.65
N ARG A 262 31.23 -1.77 25.70
CA ARG A 262 32.00 -1.73 26.92
C ARG A 262 32.22 -0.30 27.42
N ALA A 263 32.57 0.62 26.55
CA ALA A 263 32.77 2.02 26.91
C ALA A 263 31.47 2.67 27.39
N VAL A 264 30.34 2.41 26.71
CA VAL A 264 29.02 2.88 27.15
C VAL A 264 28.69 2.37 28.56
N ALA A 265 28.88 1.09 28.83
CA ALA A 265 28.62 0.52 30.16
C ALA A 265 29.52 1.13 31.25
N GLN A 266 30.79 1.36 30.93
CA GLN A 266 31.76 1.97 31.87
C GLN A 266 31.40 3.43 32.14
N GLU A 267 31.14 4.24 31.12
CA GLU A 267 30.79 5.64 31.26
C GLU A 267 29.45 5.81 32.02
N THR A 268 28.45 4.96 31.69
CA THR A 268 27.20 4.92 32.43
C THR A 268 27.41 4.66 33.92
N ALA A 269 28.25 3.71 34.27
CA ALA A 269 28.58 3.38 35.69
C ALA A 269 29.30 4.55 36.38
N GLU A 270 30.20 5.25 35.67
CA GLU A 270 30.91 6.42 36.20
C GLU A 270 29.96 7.58 36.46
N VAL A 271 29.07 7.87 35.51
CA VAL A 271 28.08 8.95 35.62
C VAL A 271 27.08 8.62 36.74
N HIS A 272 26.62 7.38 36.82
CA HIS A 272 25.69 6.94 37.87
C HIS A 272 26.27 7.12 39.31
N ARG A 273 27.58 6.89 39.48
CA ARG A 273 28.26 7.11 40.81
C ARG A 273 28.19 8.60 41.22
N THR A 274 27.99 9.54 40.32
CA THR A 274 27.83 10.96 40.63
C THR A 274 26.43 11.34 41.11
N GLY A 275 25.51 10.36 41.25
CA GLY A 275 24.12 10.54 41.66
C GLY A 275 23.17 10.92 40.54
N ARG A 276 23.57 10.75 39.28
CA ARG A 276 22.67 10.90 38.13
C ARG A 276 21.96 9.58 37.87
N PRO A 277 20.65 9.64 37.48
CA PRO A 277 19.87 8.44 37.18
C PRO A 277 20.40 7.71 35.95
#